data_52255f87db2002f2903ab5f8344d1b3c
#
_entry.id   52255f87db2002f2903ab5f8344d1b3c
#
_cell.length_a   1.000
_cell.length_b   1.000
_cell.length_c   1.000
_cell.angle_alpha   90.00
_cell.angle_beta   90.00
_cell.angle_gamma   90.00
#
_symmetry.space_group_name_H-M   'P 1'
#
loop_
_entity.id
_entity.type
_entity.pdbx_description
1 polymer ?
#
loop_
_entity_poly.entity_id
_entity_poly.type
_entity_poly.pdbx_seq_one_letter_code
_entity_poly.pdbx_strand_id
1 'polypeptide(L)'
;MNNIITENNKKRYLPHDINTRKYAVEMYRNCGDINYVCRKYHISRVSLWRWNKVYDGTKESITDKSHKPRTRHPNAHTNREIRWIRNYVRRNPRITLCELWIKLKREKGYTRTITALYRVMRRLNIKFYKGMNIKNTSKKRHNKKYHTPDNVGEKGQMDVKYVPNECKSKQIAEDKKFYQYTYIDEATRERYLYWYEEHTPTNTVDFVKRVIRYLGYKPKEIQTDNGVEFTYNRADIKKEHPLDKILKELGIKHHKIQPRTPEHNGKVERSHRNDNERFYSYLKFYSLEDLREQGKRY
;
A
#
# COMPACT_ATOMS: atom_id res chain seq x y z
N MET A 1 -51.66 -19.62 4.98
CA MET A 1 -50.47 -20.26 5.60
C MET A 1 -49.57 -19.15 6.14
N ASN A 2 -49.60 -18.97 7.46
CA ASN A 2 -48.89 -17.87 8.13
C ASN A 2 -47.46 -18.30 8.42
N ASN A 3 -46.49 -17.63 7.79
CA ASN A 3 -45.08 -17.76 8.13
C ASN A 3 -44.81 -17.01 9.44
N ILE A 4 -44.66 -17.75 10.53
CA ILE A 4 -44.20 -17.24 11.82
C ILE A 4 -42.70 -17.15 11.71
N ILE A 5 -42.20 -15.91 11.56
CA ILE A 5 -40.77 -15.58 11.72
C ILE A 5 -40.50 -15.60 13.22
N THR A 6 -39.86 -16.65 13.71
CA THR A 6 -39.32 -16.68 15.08
C THR A 6 -38.08 -15.83 15.17
N GLU A 7 -38.25 -14.56 15.56
CA GLU A 7 -37.12 -13.72 16.01
C GLU A 7 -36.51 -14.33 17.29
N ASN A 8 -35.31 -14.84 17.17
CA ASN A 8 -34.46 -15.23 18.30
C ASN A 8 -34.03 -13.96 19.06
N ASN A 9 -34.93 -13.41 19.86
CA ASN A 9 -34.65 -12.34 20.81
C ASN A 9 -33.76 -12.88 21.94
N LYS A 10 -32.46 -12.93 21.75
CA LYS A 10 -31.50 -13.07 22.86
C LYS A 10 -31.74 -11.88 23.78
N LYS A 11 -32.45 -12.08 24.89
CA LYS A 11 -32.62 -11.06 25.96
C LYS A 11 -31.24 -10.53 26.31
N ARG A 12 -30.89 -9.34 25.86
CA ARG A 12 -29.67 -8.65 26.30
C ARG A 12 -29.81 -8.35 27.79
N TYR A 13 -28.88 -8.87 28.59
CA TYR A 13 -28.79 -8.51 30.00
C TYR A 13 -28.52 -6.99 30.08
N LEU A 14 -29.49 -6.25 30.57
CA LEU A 14 -29.32 -4.83 30.89
C LEU A 14 -28.91 -4.72 32.36
N PRO A 15 -27.82 -4.03 32.66
CA PRO A 15 -27.42 -3.81 34.04
C PRO A 15 -28.48 -3.01 34.77
N HIS A 16 -28.71 -3.32 36.04
CA HIS A 16 -29.64 -2.59 36.89
C HIS A 16 -29.18 -1.14 37.05
N ASP A 17 -30.14 -0.20 37.02
CA ASP A 17 -29.87 1.22 37.26
C ASP A 17 -29.25 1.45 38.66
N ILE A 18 -28.44 2.50 38.76
CA ILE A 18 -27.71 2.86 39.97
C ILE A 18 -28.68 3.12 41.16
N ASN A 19 -29.80 3.78 40.87
CA ASN A 19 -30.79 4.03 41.90
C ASN A 19 -31.44 2.73 42.41
N THR A 20 -31.75 1.80 41.51
CA THR A 20 -32.24 0.46 41.89
C THR A 20 -31.23 -0.27 42.80
N ARG A 21 -29.94 -0.20 42.48
CA ARG A 21 -28.88 -0.80 43.28
C ARG A 21 -28.83 -0.16 44.68
N LYS A 22 -28.89 1.17 44.77
CA LYS A 22 -28.90 1.93 46.02
C LYS A 22 -30.08 1.54 46.88
N TYR A 23 -31.30 1.69 46.37
CA TYR A 23 -32.50 1.38 47.14
C TYR A 23 -32.59 -0.08 47.58
N ALA A 24 -32.16 -1.00 46.75
CA ALA A 24 -32.10 -2.42 47.16
C ALA A 24 -31.17 -2.65 48.33
N VAL A 25 -29.97 -2.05 48.34
CA VAL A 25 -29.02 -2.18 49.46
C VAL A 25 -29.52 -1.48 50.73
N GLU A 26 -30.04 -0.27 50.61
CA GLU A 26 -30.60 0.45 51.76
C GLU A 26 -31.79 -0.30 52.36
N MET A 27 -32.70 -0.81 51.54
CA MET A 27 -33.82 -1.64 52.04
C MET A 27 -33.33 -2.91 52.71
N TYR A 28 -32.33 -3.58 52.17
CA TYR A 28 -31.76 -4.78 52.78
C TYR A 28 -31.14 -4.46 54.15
N ARG A 29 -30.44 -3.35 54.25
CA ARG A 29 -29.83 -2.92 55.53
C ARG A 29 -30.89 -2.60 56.59
N ASN A 30 -32.06 -2.14 56.15
CA ASN A 30 -33.17 -1.77 57.07
C ASN A 30 -34.02 -2.97 57.45
N CYS A 31 -34.32 -3.90 56.54
CA CYS A 31 -35.28 -4.99 56.81
C CYS A 31 -34.62 -6.36 57.06
N GLY A 32 -33.35 -6.57 56.66
CA GLY A 32 -32.62 -7.82 56.81
C GLY A 32 -33.10 -9.00 55.96
N ASP A 33 -34.24 -8.86 55.23
CA ASP A 33 -34.82 -9.94 54.42
C ASP A 33 -34.32 -9.90 52.96
N ILE A 34 -33.34 -10.76 52.69
CA ILE A 34 -32.77 -10.93 51.32
C ILE A 34 -33.82 -11.36 50.31
N ASN A 35 -34.73 -12.27 50.70
CA ASN A 35 -35.70 -12.83 49.73
C ASN A 35 -36.75 -11.81 49.35
N TYR A 36 -37.20 -10.99 50.29
CA TYR A 36 -38.13 -9.90 50.03
C TYR A 36 -37.51 -8.86 49.07
N VAL A 37 -36.29 -8.39 49.37
CA VAL A 37 -35.57 -7.41 48.55
C VAL A 37 -35.30 -7.93 47.14
N CYS A 38 -34.84 -9.16 47.01
CA CYS A 38 -34.57 -9.75 45.70
C CYS A 38 -35.82 -9.85 44.82
N ARG A 39 -36.97 -10.24 45.42
CA ARG A 39 -38.26 -10.28 44.73
C ARG A 39 -38.75 -8.89 44.33
N LYS A 40 -38.65 -7.92 45.25
CA LYS A 40 -39.13 -6.55 45.04
C LYS A 40 -38.39 -5.82 43.91
N TYR A 41 -37.06 -5.96 43.85
CA TYR A 41 -36.20 -5.26 42.86
C TYR A 41 -35.81 -6.13 41.68
N HIS A 42 -36.33 -7.36 41.58
CA HIS A 42 -36.03 -8.34 40.52
C HIS A 42 -34.50 -8.56 40.34
N ILE A 43 -33.76 -8.69 41.44
CA ILE A 43 -32.32 -8.84 41.49
C ILE A 43 -31.92 -10.22 42.05
N SER A 44 -30.70 -10.67 41.68
CA SER A 44 -30.16 -11.90 42.25
C SER A 44 -29.56 -11.64 43.68
N ARG A 45 -29.58 -12.66 44.51
CA ARG A 45 -28.91 -12.62 45.87
C ARG A 45 -27.44 -12.22 45.71
N VAL A 46 -26.75 -12.71 44.67
CA VAL A 46 -25.35 -12.42 44.42
C VAL A 46 -25.15 -10.94 44.05
N SER A 47 -26.07 -10.35 43.29
CA SER A 47 -26.01 -8.91 42.94
C SER A 47 -26.16 -8.06 44.20
N LEU A 48 -27.17 -8.35 45.00
CA LEU A 48 -27.40 -7.64 46.27
C LEU A 48 -26.19 -7.74 47.22
N TRP A 49 -25.63 -8.92 47.35
CA TRP A 49 -24.46 -9.15 48.19
C TRP A 49 -23.24 -8.35 47.73
N ARG A 50 -22.98 -8.35 46.40
CA ARG A 50 -21.87 -7.58 45.81
C ARG A 50 -22.03 -6.08 46.05
N TRP A 51 -23.24 -5.54 45.80
CA TRP A 51 -23.51 -4.13 46.02
C TRP A 51 -23.41 -3.74 47.51
N ASN A 52 -23.98 -4.53 48.39
CA ASN A 52 -23.89 -4.27 49.83
C ASN A 52 -22.46 -4.25 50.37
N LYS A 53 -21.58 -5.12 49.80
CA LYS A 53 -20.16 -5.17 50.18
C LYS A 53 -19.39 -3.87 49.84
N VAL A 54 -19.77 -3.19 48.75
CA VAL A 54 -19.06 -2.00 48.25
C VAL A 54 -19.78 -0.69 48.59
N TYR A 55 -21.02 -0.76 49.07
CA TYR A 55 -21.85 0.41 49.31
C TYR A 55 -21.41 1.11 50.62
N ASP A 56 -20.92 2.34 50.47
CA ASP A 56 -20.46 3.22 51.57
C ASP A 56 -21.46 4.31 51.95
N GLY A 57 -22.66 4.31 51.36
CA GLY A 57 -23.68 5.36 51.50
C GLY A 57 -23.78 6.28 50.30
N THR A 58 -22.83 6.25 49.37
CA THR A 58 -22.81 7.09 48.17
C THR A 58 -23.21 6.30 46.91
N LYS A 59 -23.74 6.99 45.89
CA LYS A 59 -24.06 6.39 44.58
C LYS A 59 -22.81 6.00 43.83
N GLU A 60 -21.72 6.71 44.03
CA GLU A 60 -20.43 6.50 43.36
C GLU A 60 -19.84 5.13 43.73
N SER A 61 -20.03 4.64 44.94
CA SER A 61 -19.51 3.37 45.40
C SER A 61 -20.06 2.15 44.67
N ILE A 62 -21.33 2.23 44.22
CA ILE A 62 -22.03 1.16 43.46
C ILE A 62 -22.11 1.39 41.96
N THR A 63 -21.46 2.46 41.47
CA THR A 63 -21.34 2.72 40.05
C THR A 63 -20.35 1.78 39.38
N ASP A 64 -20.67 1.32 38.18
CA ASP A 64 -19.79 0.44 37.42
C ASP A 64 -18.47 1.13 37.11
N LYS A 65 -17.37 0.57 37.53
CA LYS A 65 -16.03 1.08 37.23
C LYS A 65 -15.67 0.79 35.77
N SER A 66 -14.92 1.68 35.14
CA SER A 66 -14.42 1.47 33.80
C SER A 66 -13.60 0.19 33.69
N HIS A 67 -13.95 -0.68 32.74
CA HIS A 67 -13.19 -1.90 32.42
C HIS A 67 -12.03 -1.62 31.46
N LYS A 68 -11.74 -0.33 31.12
CA LYS A 68 -10.59 0.00 30.29
C LYS A 68 -9.29 -0.40 30.97
N PRO A 69 -8.38 -1.09 30.29
CA PRO A 69 -7.06 -1.35 30.82
C PRO A 69 -6.37 -0.04 31.24
N ARG A 70 -5.80 -0.02 32.44
CA ARG A 70 -5.08 1.16 32.96
C ARG A 70 -3.75 1.39 32.25
N THR A 71 -3.16 0.31 31.75
CA THR A 71 -1.88 0.33 31.02
C THR A 71 -2.09 0.11 29.53
N ARG A 72 -1.18 0.63 28.72
CA ARG A 72 -1.18 0.34 27.28
C ARG A 72 -0.90 -1.15 27.06
N HIS A 73 -1.63 -1.75 26.11
CA HIS A 73 -1.35 -3.14 25.70
C HIS A 73 0.12 -3.28 25.26
N PRO A 74 0.87 -4.33 25.65
CA PRO A 74 2.28 -4.51 25.27
C PRO A 74 2.53 -4.42 23.78
N ASN A 75 1.59 -4.90 22.97
CA ASN A 75 1.65 -4.83 21.49
C ASN A 75 1.08 -3.53 20.91
N ALA A 76 0.80 -2.50 21.72
CA ALA A 76 0.37 -1.21 21.19
C ALA A 76 1.54 -0.52 20.45
N HIS A 77 1.24 0.21 19.36
CA HIS A 77 2.25 1.00 18.67
C HIS A 77 2.87 2.05 19.59
N THR A 78 4.19 2.15 19.55
CA THR A 78 4.93 3.18 20.26
C THR A 78 4.74 4.56 19.63
N ASN A 79 5.00 5.62 20.37
CA ASN A 79 4.96 6.98 19.83
C ASN A 79 5.99 7.17 18.70
N ARG A 80 7.12 6.47 18.75
CA ARG A 80 8.17 6.47 17.73
C ARG A 80 7.64 5.85 16.41
N GLU A 81 6.99 4.69 16.48
CA GLU A 81 6.39 4.03 15.32
C GLU A 81 5.28 4.89 14.68
N ILE A 82 4.43 5.51 15.51
CA ILE A 82 3.38 6.43 15.04
C ILE A 82 4.00 7.63 14.32
N ARG A 83 5.09 8.20 14.83
CA ARG A 83 5.82 9.30 14.19
C ARG A 83 6.39 8.88 12.83
N TRP A 84 6.95 7.69 12.73
CA TRP A 84 7.41 7.15 11.44
C TRP A 84 6.27 7.06 10.43
N ILE A 85 5.17 6.42 10.80
CA ILE A 85 3.98 6.27 9.93
C ILE A 85 3.52 7.64 9.41
N ARG A 86 3.33 8.61 10.29
CA ARG A 86 2.91 9.98 9.90
C ARG A 86 3.91 10.65 8.96
N ASN A 87 5.19 10.53 9.21
CA ASN A 87 6.23 11.16 8.38
C ASN A 87 6.27 10.54 6.97
N TYR A 88 6.16 9.23 6.84
CA TYR A 88 6.13 8.56 5.54
C TYR A 88 4.91 8.96 4.72
N VAL A 89 3.72 8.94 5.33
CA VAL A 89 2.48 9.34 4.66
C VAL A 89 2.51 10.83 4.27
N ARG A 90 3.04 11.71 5.13
CA ARG A 90 3.18 13.14 4.81
C ARG A 90 4.10 13.38 3.62
N ARG A 91 5.22 12.65 3.54
CA ARG A 91 6.19 12.79 2.43
C ARG A 91 5.69 12.15 1.13
N ASN A 92 4.86 11.13 1.23
CA ASN A 92 4.27 10.44 0.09
C ASN A 92 2.78 10.18 0.33
N PRO A 93 1.91 11.16 0.04
CA PRO A 93 0.47 11.06 0.31
C PRO A 93 -0.23 9.96 -0.49
N ARG A 94 0.38 9.48 -1.58
CA ARG A 94 -0.15 8.40 -2.40
C ARG A 94 0.48 7.03 -2.11
N ILE A 95 1.23 6.91 -1.02
CA ILE A 95 1.79 5.62 -0.60
C ILE A 95 0.68 4.61 -0.29
N THR A 96 0.79 3.41 -0.83
CA THR A 96 -0.14 2.33 -0.48
C THR A 96 0.21 1.70 0.86
N LEU A 97 -0.74 0.99 1.45
CA LEU A 97 -0.52 0.30 2.73
C LEU A 97 0.64 -0.70 2.66
N CYS A 98 0.74 -1.46 1.56
CA CYS A 98 1.80 -2.45 1.38
C CYS A 98 3.18 -1.79 1.24
N GLU A 99 3.28 -0.75 0.43
CA GLU A 99 4.53 0.02 0.26
C GLU A 99 5.00 0.65 1.57
N LEU A 100 4.08 1.27 2.31
CA LEU A 100 4.38 1.83 3.62
C LEU A 100 4.91 0.77 4.57
N TRP A 101 4.28 -0.40 4.61
CA TRP A 101 4.69 -1.50 5.47
C TRP A 101 6.08 -2.02 5.12
N ILE A 102 6.38 -2.20 3.81
CA ILE A 102 7.68 -2.65 3.32
C ILE A 102 8.77 -1.62 3.66
N LYS A 103 8.53 -0.32 3.38
CA LYS A 103 9.48 0.75 3.70
C LYS A 103 9.76 0.84 5.20
N LEU A 104 8.73 0.75 6.03
CA LEU A 104 8.90 0.73 7.49
C LEU A 104 9.72 -0.48 7.95
N LYS A 105 9.51 -1.67 7.38
CA LYS A 105 10.31 -2.86 7.70
C LYS A 105 11.77 -2.68 7.31
N ARG A 106 12.04 -2.27 6.06
CA ARG A 106 13.39 -2.16 5.51
C ARG A 106 14.20 -1.02 6.17
N GLU A 107 13.60 0.16 6.35
CA GLU A 107 14.32 1.36 6.75
C GLU A 107 14.28 1.62 8.27
N LYS A 108 13.30 1.08 8.99
CA LYS A 108 13.07 1.37 10.43
C LYS A 108 13.03 0.15 11.32
N GLY A 109 13.19 -1.07 10.76
CA GLY A 109 13.09 -2.29 11.55
C GLY A 109 11.69 -2.52 12.14
N TYR A 110 10.64 -2.08 11.45
CA TYR A 110 9.26 -2.22 11.91
C TYR A 110 8.84 -3.70 11.94
N THR A 111 8.50 -4.23 13.09
CA THR A 111 8.26 -5.68 13.31
C THR A 111 6.79 -6.09 13.23
N ARG A 112 5.86 -5.11 13.20
CA ARG A 112 4.43 -5.42 13.28
C ARG A 112 3.86 -5.84 11.94
N THR A 113 2.71 -6.54 11.99
CA THR A 113 2.00 -7.01 10.79
C THR A 113 1.36 -5.86 10.02
N ILE A 114 1.08 -6.09 8.75
CA ILE A 114 0.36 -5.13 7.90
C ILE A 114 -1.05 -4.83 8.44
N THR A 115 -1.71 -5.83 9.04
CA THR A 115 -3.02 -5.66 9.68
C THR A 115 -2.95 -4.74 10.90
N ALA A 116 -1.88 -4.84 11.70
CA ALA A 116 -1.66 -3.94 12.84
C ALA A 116 -1.41 -2.50 12.36
N LEU A 117 -0.64 -2.33 11.28
CA LEU A 117 -0.44 -1.03 10.63
C LEU A 117 -1.77 -0.44 10.14
N TYR A 118 -2.59 -1.22 9.44
CA TYR A 118 -3.91 -0.78 8.99
C TYR A 118 -4.80 -0.30 10.14
N ARG A 119 -4.87 -1.09 11.24
CA ARG A 119 -5.69 -0.75 12.41
C ARG A 119 -5.24 0.55 13.09
N VAL A 120 -3.92 0.77 13.23
CA VAL A 120 -3.41 2.00 13.84
C VAL A 120 -3.65 3.22 12.94
N MET A 121 -3.47 3.10 11.62
CA MET A 121 -3.77 4.18 10.68
C MET A 121 -5.25 4.58 10.72
N ARG A 122 -6.16 3.61 10.74
CA ARG A 122 -7.60 3.88 10.90
C ARG A 122 -7.91 4.60 12.21
N ARG A 123 -7.36 4.12 13.34
CA ARG A 123 -7.57 4.73 14.66
C ARG A 123 -7.07 6.18 14.72
N LEU A 124 -5.97 6.48 14.04
CA LEU A 124 -5.36 7.81 13.98
C LEU A 124 -5.93 8.69 12.87
N ASN A 125 -6.95 8.20 12.14
CA ASN A 125 -7.53 8.84 10.97
C ASN A 125 -6.49 9.22 9.89
N ILE A 126 -5.44 8.42 9.76
CA ILE A 126 -4.42 8.59 8.72
C ILE A 126 -4.92 7.87 7.46
N LYS A 127 -5.21 8.66 6.43
CA LYS A 127 -5.64 8.12 5.13
C LYS A 127 -4.43 7.56 4.38
N PHE A 128 -4.63 6.47 3.67
CA PHE A 128 -3.67 5.89 2.73
C PHE A 128 -4.28 5.82 1.34
N TYR A 129 -3.42 5.80 0.33
CA TYR A 129 -3.86 5.74 -1.05
C TYR A 129 -4.44 4.36 -1.38
N LYS A 130 -5.66 4.32 -1.87
CA LYS A 130 -6.35 3.08 -2.26
C LYS A 130 -6.22 2.74 -3.75
N GLY A 131 -5.56 3.60 -4.51
CA GLY A 131 -5.58 3.56 -5.97
C GLY A 131 -6.83 4.24 -6.55
N MET A 132 -6.78 4.63 -7.81
CA MET A 132 -7.98 5.07 -8.50
C MET A 132 -8.81 3.85 -8.90
N ASN A 133 -10.09 3.82 -8.54
CA ASN A 133 -11.03 2.88 -9.11
C ASN A 133 -11.22 3.24 -10.60
N ILE A 134 -10.43 2.64 -11.46
CA ILE A 134 -10.66 2.73 -12.90
C ILE A 134 -11.95 1.97 -13.14
N LYS A 135 -13.04 2.68 -13.47
CA LYS A 135 -14.25 2.04 -13.98
C LYS A 135 -13.80 1.21 -15.17
N ASN A 136 -13.92 -0.11 -15.05
CA ASN A 136 -13.67 -1.03 -16.14
C ASN A 136 -14.67 -0.70 -17.27
N THR A 137 -14.29 0.18 -18.17
CA THR A 137 -14.96 0.22 -19.47
C THR A 137 -14.58 -1.08 -20.14
N SER A 138 -15.53 -1.98 -20.23
CA SER A 138 -15.37 -3.30 -20.83
C SER A 138 -15.09 -3.14 -22.33
N LYS A 139 -13.85 -2.85 -22.69
CA LYS A 139 -13.38 -3.08 -24.05
C LYS A 139 -13.33 -4.58 -24.25
N LYS A 140 -14.01 -5.10 -25.27
CA LYS A 140 -13.96 -6.51 -25.68
C LYS A 140 -12.50 -6.97 -25.68
N ARG A 141 -12.14 -7.84 -24.75
CA ARG A 141 -10.80 -8.43 -24.70
C ARG A 141 -10.66 -9.35 -25.90
N HIS A 142 -9.71 -9.07 -26.78
CA HIS A 142 -9.27 -10.04 -27.77
C HIS A 142 -8.74 -11.28 -27.01
N ASN A 143 -9.29 -12.45 -27.35
CA ASN A 143 -9.09 -13.72 -26.63
C ASN A 143 -7.71 -14.38 -26.80
N LYS A 144 -6.66 -13.65 -27.10
CA LYS A 144 -5.30 -14.20 -27.00
C LYS A 144 -4.86 -14.11 -25.56
N LYS A 145 -4.92 -15.24 -24.85
CA LYS A 145 -4.37 -15.38 -23.48
C LYS A 145 -2.87 -15.07 -23.55
N TYR A 146 -2.46 -13.91 -23.07
CA TYR A 146 -1.07 -13.60 -22.86
C TYR A 146 -0.57 -14.42 -21.67
N HIS A 147 0.41 -15.30 -21.91
CA HIS A 147 1.03 -16.06 -20.84
C HIS A 147 2.14 -15.23 -20.21
N THR A 148 2.02 -14.95 -18.91
CA THR A 148 3.09 -14.35 -18.12
C THR A 148 4.09 -15.47 -17.78
N PRO A 149 5.41 -15.26 -17.97
CA PRO A 149 6.42 -16.23 -17.54
C PRO A 149 6.33 -16.51 -16.04
N ASP A 150 6.57 -17.77 -15.66
CA ASP A 150 6.51 -18.21 -14.26
C ASP A 150 7.84 -17.97 -13.53
N ASN A 151 8.96 -17.95 -14.28
CA ASN A 151 10.30 -17.86 -13.70
C ASN A 151 10.87 -16.45 -13.77
N VAL A 152 11.61 -16.09 -12.72
CA VAL A 152 12.38 -14.84 -12.64
C VAL A 152 13.41 -14.76 -13.77
N GLY A 153 13.51 -13.59 -14.41
CA GLY A 153 14.48 -13.35 -15.48
C GLY A 153 14.19 -14.07 -16.79
N GLU A 154 13.05 -14.72 -16.95
CA GLU A 154 12.69 -15.37 -18.21
C GLU A 154 12.38 -14.33 -19.29
N LYS A 155 11.64 -13.29 -18.93
CA LYS A 155 11.29 -12.20 -19.85
C LYS A 155 11.12 -10.87 -19.10
N GLY A 156 11.71 -9.82 -19.64
CA GLY A 156 11.51 -8.47 -19.18
C GLY A 156 10.98 -7.55 -20.27
N GLN A 157 10.28 -6.49 -19.88
CA GLN A 157 9.86 -5.41 -20.78
C GLN A 157 10.71 -4.18 -20.50
N MET A 158 11.13 -3.48 -21.56
CA MET A 158 11.87 -2.24 -21.47
C MET A 158 11.22 -1.16 -22.32
N ASP A 159 11.14 0.05 -21.79
CA ASP A 159 10.53 1.19 -22.44
C ASP A 159 11.14 2.52 -21.97
N VAL A 160 10.98 3.56 -22.76
CA VAL A 160 11.45 4.91 -22.45
C VAL A 160 10.28 5.88 -22.48
N LYS A 161 10.23 6.76 -21.51
CA LYS A 161 9.24 7.85 -21.50
C LYS A 161 9.86 9.20 -21.18
N TYR A 162 9.19 10.26 -21.58
CA TYR A 162 9.51 11.62 -21.16
C TYR A 162 9.22 11.83 -19.67
N VAL A 163 10.12 12.55 -19.00
CA VAL A 163 9.83 13.08 -17.65
C VAL A 163 8.90 14.30 -17.85
N PRO A 164 7.79 14.39 -17.08
CA PRO A 164 6.87 15.52 -17.21
C PRO A 164 7.55 16.86 -16.95
N ASN A 165 7.30 17.83 -17.82
CA ASN A 165 7.91 19.16 -17.73
C ASN A 165 7.53 19.90 -16.45
N GLU A 166 6.33 19.64 -15.93
CA GLU A 166 5.82 20.24 -14.69
C GLU A 166 6.66 19.91 -13.46
N CYS A 167 7.50 18.85 -13.54
CA CYS A 167 8.39 18.44 -12.47
C CYS A 167 9.70 19.24 -12.45
N LYS A 168 10.05 19.95 -13.53
CA LYS A 168 11.25 20.76 -13.61
C LYS A 168 11.13 22.02 -12.75
N SER A 169 12.19 22.41 -12.09
CA SER A 169 12.29 23.72 -11.46
C SER A 169 12.52 24.81 -12.52
N LYS A 170 12.21 26.06 -12.17
CA LYS A 170 12.43 27.22 -13.05
C LYS A 170 13.91 27.45 -13.42
N GLN A 171 14.83 26.78 -12.75
CA GLN A 171 16.28 26.89 -13.00
C GLN A 171 16.74 26.04 -14.19
N ILE A 172 15.91 25.05 -14.61
CA ILE A 172 16.20 24.20 -15.76
C ILE A 172 15.57 24.84 -16.98
N ALA A 173 16.31 24.93 -18.09
CA ALA A 173 15.79 25.47 -19.34
C ALA A 173 14.53 24.72 -19.79
N GLU A 174 13.54 25.44 -20.33
CA GLU A 174 12.24 24.89 -20.69
C GLU A 174 12.33 23.84 -21.79
N ASP A 175 13.23 24.02 -22.75
CA ASP A 175 13.49 23.12 -23.88
C ASP A 175 14.24 21.84 -23.48
N LYS A 176 14.93 21.84 -22.33
CA LYS A 176 15.69 20.68 -21.85
C LYS A 176 14.76 19.54 -21.48
N LYS A 177 14.93 18.39 -22.12
CA LYS A 177 14.14 17.18 -21.90
C LYS A 177 14.92 16.16 -21.08
N PHE A 178 14.19 15.36 -20.33
CA PHE A 178 14.73 14.22 -19.58
C PHE A 178 13.92 12.98 -19.90
N TYR A 179 14.58 11.83 -19.88
CA TYR A 179 14.02 10.55 -20.27
C TYR A 179 14.18 9.54 -19.15
N GLN A 180 13.08 8.90 -18.78
CA GLN A 180 13.08 7.77 -17.87
C GLN A 180 13.13 6.47 -18.67
N TYR A 181 14.17 5.70 -18.48
CA TYR A 181 14.28 4.33 -18.92
C TYR A 181 13.72 3.42 -17.84
N THR A 182 12.93 2.46 -18.23
CA THR A 182 12.26 1.53 -17.32
C THR A 182 12.46 0.10 -17.81
N TYR A 183 12.91 -0.78 -16.93
CA TYR A 183 12.87 -2.22 -17.11
C TYR A 183 11.94 -2.81 -16.06
N ILE A 184 11.14 -3.81 -16.44
CA ILE A 184 10.29 -4.58 -15.54
C ILE A 184 10.37 -6.07 -15.88
N ASP A 185 10.72 -6.90 -14.90
CA ASP A 185 10.62 -8.36 -15.01
C ASP A 185 9.15 -8.78 -15.02
N GLU A 186 8.76 -9.63 -15.99
CA GLU A 186 7.36 -9.96 -16.16
C GLU A 186 6.82 -10.92 -15.11
N ALA A 187 7.65 -11.76 -14.51
CA ALA A 187 7.26 -12.70 -13.46
C ALA A 187 7.14 -12.00 -12.10
N THR A 188 8.22 -11.39 -11.66
CA THR A 188 8.31 -10.79 -10.31
C THR A 188 7.69 -9.41 -10.20
N ARG A 189 7.58 -8.68 -11.31
CA ARG A 189 7.27 -7.25 -11.36
C ARG A 189 8.36 -6.37 -10.74
N GLU A 190 9.51 -6.92 -10.45
CA GLU A 190 10.67 -6.15 -10.06
C GLU A 190 11.07 -5.24 -11.20
N ARG A 191 11.41 -3.99 -10.87
CA ARG A 191 11.69 -2.99 -11.87
C ARG A 191 12.91 -2.16 -11.51
N TYR A 192 13.60 -1.71 -12.55
CA TYR A 192 14.72 -0.78 -12.44
C TYR A 192 14.42 0.48 -13.27
N LEU A 193 14.70 1.66 -12.71
CA LEU A 193 14.50 2.96 -13.31
C LEU A 193 15.82 3.71 -13.36
N TYR A 194 16.06 4.40 -14.46
CA TYR A 194 17.18 5.34 -14.55
C TYR A 194 16.86 6.50 -15.50
N TRP A 195 17.50 7.64 -15.32
CA TRP A 195 17.19 8.86 -16.06
C TRP A 195 18.39 9.37 -16.83
N TYR A 196 18.14 9.83 -18.06
CA TYR A 196 19.11 10.40 -18.99
C TYR A 196 18.59 11.73 -19.56
N GLU A 197 19.51 12.57 -20.07
CA GLU A 197 19.15 13.78 -20.80
C GLU A 197 18.77 13.49 -22.26
N GLU A 198 19.17 12.33 -22.78
CA GLU A 198 18.91 11.93 -24.17
C GLU A 198 18.44 10.47 -24.23
N HIS A 199 17.65 10.14 -25.25
CA HIS A 199 17.24 8.78 -25.54
C HIS A 199 18.00 8.24 -26.76
N THR A 200 19.28 7.93 -26.54
CA THR A 200 20.19 7.45 -27.59
C THR A 200 20.44 5.94 -27.45
N PRO A 201 20.84 5.26 -28.56
CA PRO A 201 21.25 3.86 -28.50
C PRO A 201 22.38 3.60 -27.48
N THR A 202 23.28 4.55 -27.28
CA THR A 202 24.35 4.46 -26.28
C THR A 202 23.81 4.42 -24.86
N ASN A 203 22.84 5.29 -24.54
CA ASN A 203 22.17 5.30 -23.25
C ASN A 203 21.37 4.02 -23.01
N THR A 204 20.77 3.45 -24.07
CA THR A 204 20.09 2.16 -23.98
C THR A 204 21.04 1.02 -23.61
N VAL A 205 22.24 0.99 -24.20
CA VAL A 205 23.29 0.02 -23.83
C VAL A 205 23.75 0.19 -22.40
N ASP A 206 24.00 1.42 -21.93
CA ASP A 206 24.35 1.70 -20.54
C ASP A 206 23.22 1.25 -19.60
N PHE A 207 21.97 1.54 -19.96
CA PHE A 207 20.82 1.13 -19.16
C PHE A 207 20.73 -0.39 -19.00
N VAL A 208 20.89 -1.17 -20.06
CA VAL A 208 20.90 -2.65 -19.99
C VAL A 208 21.98 -3.15 -19.05
N LYS A 209 23.19 -2.61 -19.12
CA LYS A 209 24.27 -2.96 -18.20
C LYS A 209 23.94 -2.67 -16.74
N ARG A 210 23.27 -1.54 -16.47
CA ARG A 210 22.78 -1.17 -15.14
C ARG A 210 21.68 -2.12 -14.65
N VAL A 211 20.73 -2.48 -15.50
CA VAL A 211 19.68 -3.46 -15.20
C VAL A 211 20.30 -4.78 -14.74
N ILE A 212 21.24 -5.35 -15.52
CA ILE A 212 21.88 -6.61 -15.18
C ILE A 212 22.64 -6.51 -13.84
N ARG A 213 23.34 -5.40 -13.60
CA ARG A 213 24.04 -5.19 -12.34
C ARG A 213 23.07 -5.08 -11.14
N TYR A 214 21.95 -4.41 -11.34
CA TYR A 214 20.93 -4.26 -10.30
C TYR A 214 20.24 -5.58 -9.97
N LEU A 215 19.85 -6.35 -10.99
CA LEU A 215 19.16 -7.63 -10.82
C LEU A 215 20.09 -8.73 -10.27
N GLY A 216 21.39 -8.66 -10.55
CA GLY A 216 22.37 -9.72 -10.22
C GLY A 216 22.29 -10.93 -11.15
N TYR A 217 21.44 -10.90 -12.18
CA TYR A 217 21.29 -11.93 -13.19
C TYR A 217 21.02 -11.32 -14.58
N LYS A 218 21.19 -12.14 -15.64
CA LYS A 218 20.85 -11.76 -17.02
C LYS A 218 19.46 -12.29 -17.37
N PRO A 219 18.51 -11.44 -17.82
CA PRO A 219 17.24 -11.93 -18.34
C PRO A 219 17.47 -12.73 -19.63
N LYS A 220 16.63 -13.75 -19.88
CA LYS A 220 16.72 -14.55 -21.11
C LYS A 220 16.21 -13.79 -22.33
N GLU A 221 15.18 -12.97 -22.14
CA GLU A 221 14.56 -12.19 -23.21
C GLU A 221 14.24 -10.78 -22.70
N ILE A 222 14.56 -9.78 -23.53
CA ILE A 222 14.15 -8.38 -23.31
C ILE A 222 13.23 -7.97 -24.47
N GLN A 223 12.02 -7.52 -24.11
CA GLN A 223 11.03 -7.00 -25.04
C GLN A 223 11.06 -5.49 -25.06
N THR A 224 11.08 -4.89 -26.25
CA THR A 224 10.99 -3.44 -26.48
C THR A 224 9.94 -3.12 -27.53
N ASP A 225 9.53 -1.87 -27.60
CA ASP A 225 8.87 -1.35 -28.79
C ASP A 225 9.87 -1.11 -29.93
N ASN A 226 9.40 -0.46 -31.01
CA ASN A 226 10.21 -0.15 -32.20
C ASN A 226 10.74 1.29 -32.18
N GLY A 227 10.98 1.88 -31.00
CA GLY A 227 11.59 3.19 -30.87
C GLY A 227 12.99 3.24 -31.46
N VAL A 228 13.41 4.42 -31.91
CA VAL A 228 14.75 4.61 -32.53
C VAL A 228 15.90 4.34 -31.56
N GLU A 229 15.64 4.44 -30.27
CA GLU A 229 16.55 4.10 -29.18
C GLU A 229 16.77 2.59 -29.04
N PHE A 230 15.88 1.75 -29.59
CA PHE A 230 15.92 0.30 -29.51
C PHE A 230 16.18 -0.38 -30.83
N THR A 231 15.87 0.28 -31.97
CA THR A 231 16.01 -0.36 -33.28
C THR A 231 16.11 0.68 -34.41
N TYR A 232 16.83 0.31 -35.46
CA TYR A 232 16.81 1.07 -36.72
C TYR A 232 15.70 0.52 -37.60
N ASN A 233 14.59 1.26 -37.71
CA ASN A 233 13.41 0.86 -38.48
C ASN A 233 13.48 1.26 -39.96
N ARG A 234 14.62 1.79 -40.42
CA ARG A 234 14.77 2.21 -41.83
C ARG A 234 15.42 1.10 -42.63
N ALA A 235 14.79 0.70 -43.73
CA ALA A 235 15.27 -0.31 -44.66
C ALA A 235 16.68 0.01 -45.22
N ASP A 236 17.03 1.30 -45.24
CA ASP A 236 18.30 1.80 -45.79
C ASP A 236 19.50 1.62 -44.85
N ILE A 237 19.26 1.34 -43.57
CA ILE A 237 20.32 1.18 -42.58
C ILE A 237 20.71 -0.32 -42.45
N LYS A 238 21.77 -0.69 -43.19
CA LYS A 238 22.36 -2.06 -43.09
C LYS A 238 23.16 -2.29 -41.80
N LYS A 239 23.25 -1.30 -40.91
CA LYS A 239 24.07 -1.37 -39.68
C LYS A 239 23.26 -1.98 -38.54
N GLU A 240 23.86 -2.96 -37.86
CA GLU A 240 23.28 -3.55 -36.64
C GLU A 240 23.11 -2.50 -35.52
N HIS A 241 21.96 -2.50 -34.85
CA HIS A 241 21.70 -1.54 -33.76
C HIS A 241 22.56 -1.88 -32.55
N PRO A 242 23.15 -0.89 -31.83
CA PRO A 242 23.99 -1.13 -30.65
C PRO A 242 23.33 -1.99 -29.58
N LEU A 243 22.02 -1.87 -29.38
CA LEU A 243 21.28 -2.72 -28.47
C LEU A 243 21.29 -4.18 -28.93
N ASP A 244 21.00 -4.46 -30.19
CA ASP A 244 21.00 -5.83 -30.74
C ASP A 244 22.39 -6.46 -30.58
N LYS A 245 23.46 -5.68 -30.83
CA LYS A 245 24.85 -6.14 -30.67
C LYS A 245 25.14 -6.54 -29.22
N ILE A 246 24.88 -5.66 -28.24
CA ILE A 246 25.18 -5.96 -26.83
C ILE A 246 24.31 -7.11 -26.29
N LEU A 247 23.05 -7.21 -26.67
CA LEU A 247 22.17 -8.29 -26.22
C LEU A 247 22.66 -9.63 -26.78
N LYS A 248 23.12 -9.67 -28.03
CA LYS A 248 23.72 -10.87 -28.63
C LYS A 248 25.00 -11.29 -27.91
N GLU A 249 25.90 -10.35 -27.61
CA GLU A 249 27.13 -10.60 -26.82
C GLU A 249 26.82 -11.15 -25.42
N LEU A 250 25.72 -10.70 -24.81
CA LEU A 250 25.29 -11.13 -23.48
C LEU A 250 24.48 -12.43 -23.49
N GLY A 251 24.11 -12.95 -24.67
CA GLY A 251 23.25 -14.12 -24.83
C GLY A 251 21.78 -13.87 -24.48
N ILE A 252 21.31 -12.63 -24.62
CA ILE A 252 19.94 -12.20 -24.31
C ILE A 252 19.17 -12.08 -25.61
N LYS A 253 18.01 -12.69 -25.68
CA LYS A 253 17.13 -12.58 -26.86
C LYS A 253 16.43 -11.21 -26.87
N HIS A 254 16.54 -10.46 -27.98
CA HIS A 254 15.77 -9.24 -28.21
C HIS A 254 14.44 -9.57 -28.88
N HIS A 255 13.32 -9.20 -28.21
CA HIS A 255 11.98 -9.34 -28.76
C HIS A 255 11.40 -7.95 -29.08
N LYS A 256 11.21 -7.67 -30.35
CA LYS A 256 10.57 -6.44 -30.83
C LYS A 256 9.08 -6.69 -30.98
N ILE A 257 8.23 -5.85 -30.35
CA ILE A 257 6.77 -5.99 -30.49
C ILE A 257 6.35 -5.64 -31.92
N GLN A 258 5.27 -6.25 -32.39
CA GLN A 258 4.72 -5.90 -33.69
C GLN A 258 4.21 -4.44 -33.66
N PRO A 259 4.40 -3.67 -34.76
CA PRO A 259 3.84 -2.34 -34.86
C PRO A 259 2.33 -2.33 -34.58
N ARG A 260 1.85 -1.31 -33.87
CA ARG A 260 0.42 -1.13 -33.51
C ARG A 260 -0.15 -2.20 -32.56
N THR A 261 0.69 -2.89 -31.79
CA THR A 261 0.26 -3.82 -30.72
C THR A 261 0.71 -3.35 -29.34
N PRO A 262 0.20 -2.21 -28.82
CA PRO A 262 0.62 -1.67 -27.52
C PRO A 262 0.30 -2.62 -26.35
N GLU A 263 -0.64 -3.53 -26.52
CA GLU A 263 -1.04 -4.51 -25.51
C GLU A 263 0.14 -5.40 -25.03
N HIS A 264 1.14 -5.58 -25.91
CA HIS A 264 2.30 -6.39 -25.59
C HIS A 264 3.24 -5.72 -24.56
N ASN A 265 3.29 -4.39 -24.49
CA ASN A 265 4.09 -3.62 -23.53
C ASN A 265 3.30 -3.15 -22.30
N GLY A 266 2.12 -3.73 -22.08
CA GLY A 266 1.16 -3.28 -21.06
C GLY A 266 1.66 -3.29 -19.63
N LYS A 267 2.71 -4.09 -19.29
CA LYS A 267 3.28 -4.13 -17.94
C LYS A 267 4.13 -2.91 -17.66
N VAL A 268 5.00 -2.53 -18.59
CA VAL A 268 5.85 -1.34 -18.46
C VAL A 268 5.02 -0.06 -18.59
N GLU A 269 4.02 -0.02 -19.48
CA GLU A 269 3.08 1.11 -19.60
C GLU A 269 2.29 1.31 -18.28
N ARG A 270 1.82 0.23 -17.68
CA ARG A 270 1.17 0.29 -16.36
C ARG A 270 2.10 0.82 -15.29
N SER A 271 3.39 0.43 -15.34
CA SER A 271 4.43 0.95 -14.47
C SER A 271 4.58 2.47 -14.64
N HIS A 272 4.64 2.96 -15.88
CA HIS A 272 4.72 4.39 -16.19
C HIS A 272 3.53 5.19 -15.63
N ARG A 273 2.31 4.64 -15.68
CA ARG A 273 1.14 5.27 -15.07
C ARG A 273 1.32 5.40 -13.55
N ASN A 274 1.81 4.34 -12.88
CA ASN A 274 2.10 4.39 -11.46
C ASN A 274 3.14 5.45 -11.13
N ASP A 275 4.18 5.58 -11.96
CA ASP A 275 5.21 6.62 -11.77
C ASP A 275 4.63 8.02 -11.89
N ASN A 276 3.75 8.27 -12.86
CA ASN A 276 3.08 9.56 -13.00
C ASN A 276 2.23 9.89 -11.77
N GLU A 277 1.46 8.91 -11.26
CA GLU A 277 0.57 9.12 -10.13
C GLU A 277 1.31 9.26 -8.79
N ARG A 278 2.43 8.56 -8.59
CA ARG A 278 3.04 8.37 -7.28
C ARG A 278 4.37 9.08 -7.10
N PHE A 279 5.09 9.29 -8.18
CA PHE A 279 6.39 9.93 -8.18
C PHE A 279 6.32 11.32 -8.80
N TYR A 280 5.98 11.40 -10.09
CA TYR A 280 6.01 12.68 -10.80
C TYR A 280 4.98 13.70 -10.32
N SER A 281 3.81 13.27 -9.84
CA SER A 281 2.77 14.20 -9.37
C SER A 281 3.18 15.10 -8.19
N TYR A 282 4.27 14.76 -7.51
CA TYR A 282 4.80 15.52 -6.36
C TYR A 282 6.25 15.94 -6.53
N LEU A 283 6.87 15.49 -7.62
CA LEU A 283 8.28 15.71 -7.86
C LEU A 283 8.54 17.17 -8.24
N LYS A 284 9.58 17.75 -7.66
CA LYS A 284 10.28 18.90 -8.18
C LYS A 284 11.76 18.59 -8.11
N PHE A 285 12.49 18.81 -9.21
CA PHE A 285 13.92 18.57 -9.27
C PHE A 285 14.64 19.73 -9.95
N TYR A 286 15.93 19.89 -9.60
CA TYR A 286 16.76 21.04 -9.98
C TYR A 286 17.90 20.66 -10.94
N SER A 287 18.25 19.37 -10.99
CA SER A 287 19.25 18.81 -11.90
C SER A 287 18.94 17.34 -12.21
N LEU A 288 19.67 16.75 -13.18
CA LEU A 288 19.56 15.31 -13.46
C LEU A 288 20.03 14.48 -12.25
N GLU A 289 21.05 14.91 -11.54
CA GLU A 289 21.57 14.26 -10.34
C GLU A 289 20.53 14.25 -9.23
N ASP A 290 19.86 15.39 -9.00
CA ASP A 290 18.79 15.50 -8.02
C ASP A 290 17.61 14.58 -8.40
N LEU A 291 17.22 14.54 -9.69
CA LEU A 291 16.21 13.61 -10.18
C LEU A 291 16.58 12.15 -9.91
N ARG A 292 17.83 11.77 -10.15
CA ARG A 292 18.35 10.42 -9.87
C ARG A 292 18.35 10.09 -8.38
N GLU A 293 18.77 11.04 -7.52
CA GLU A 293 18.76 10.85 -6.07
C GLU A 293 17.33 10.71 -5.51
N GLN A 294 16.40 11.51 -6.00
CA GLN A 294 14.99 11.36 -5.63
C GLN A 294 14.41 10.04 -6.14
N GLY A 295 14.78 9.62 -7.36
CA GLY A 295 14.40 8.35 -7.95
C GLY A 295 14.91 7.12 -7.20
N LYS A 296 16.13 7.15 -6.66
CA LYS A 296 16.67 6.08 -5.80
C LYS A 296 15.84 5.85 -4.53
N ARG A 297 15.13 6.88 -4.07
CA ARG A 297 14.29 6.83 -2.86
C ARG A 297 12.86 6.38 -3.16
N TYR A 298 12.48 6.41 -4.44
CA TYR A 298 11.17 5.98 -4.92
C TYR A 298 11.10 4.46 -5.06
#